data_d9513a6fa22d6adb4690d68a8157772d
#
_entry.id   d9513a6fa22d6adb4690d68a8157772d
#
_cell.length_a   1.000
_cell.length_b   1.000
_cell.length_c   1.000
_cell.angle_alpha   90.00
_cell.angle_beta   90.00
_cell.angle_gamma   90.00
#
_symmetry.space_group_name_H-M   'P 1'
#
loop_
_entity.id
_entity.type
_entity.pdbx_description
1 polymer ?
#
loop_
_entity_poly.entity_id
_entity_poly.type
_entity_poly.pdbx_seq_one_letter_code
_entity_poly.pdbx_strand_id
1 'polypeptide(L)'
;MTADLLLQAVVSGLLLGGVYGLVASGLSLVFGVLRIINFAHGAVMMLAMYTTYWLFTLAGIDPYLSIVVTGPLFFLIGMVIQRVVIEPNRFAAEHNQLLLTLGLALFLENLALVLWQGDFRSVRPSYAGASFVVGEALVEVPRLVACGGAIVMALALFAFLRLTDVGKAIRALSEEPEGAMLMGINVGRIRAVAFGIGAGCVAVAGALVTPFFYVAPDVGESFNIIAFVVVVLGGMGNFVGALLGGFIVGLAESLGATLLPGSLKQLVVFGLFVLVLLFRPAGLFGGGRDR
;
A
#
# COMPACT_ATOMS: atom_id res chain seq x y z
N MET A 1 15.99 23.28 17.97
CA MET A 1 15.06 22.91 16.88
C MET A 1 14.13 24.08 16.70
N THR A 2 14.09 24.64 15.51
CA THR A 2 13.14 25.72 15.17
C THR A 2 11.76 25.13 14.99
N ALA A 3 10.70 25.87 15.37
CA ALA A 3 9.31 25.45 15.19
C ALA A 3 9.01 25.10 13.73
N ASP A 4 9.70 25.75 12.80
CA ASP A 4 9.61 25.59 11.35
C ASP A 4 9.98 24.17 10.89
N LEU A 5 11.09 23.61 11.43
CA LEU A 5 11.53 22.25 11.12
C LEU A 5 10.50 21.19 11.58
N LEU A 6 9.89 21.41 12.76
CA LEU A 6 8.83 20.53 13.25
C LEU A 6 7.57 20.62 12.38
N LEU A 7 7.18 21.83 12.01
CA LEU A 7 6.03 22.05 11.12
C LEU A 7 6.26 21.38 9.76
N GLN A 8 7.45 21.56 9.19
CA GLN A 8 7.86 20.88 7.95
C GLN A 8 7.80 19.36 8.05
N ALA A 9 8.30 18.80 9.17
CA ALA A 9 8.25 17.35 9.41
C ALA A 9 6.81 16.83 9.52
N VAL A 10 5.94 17.54 10.23
CA VAL A 10 4.53 17.17 10.37
C VAL A 10 3.82 17.19 9.02
N VAL A 11 3.98 18.27 8.25
CA VAL A 11 3.36 18.39 6.92
C VAL A 11 3.86 17.28 5.99
N SER A 12 5.18 17.09 5.88
CA SER A 12 5.76 16.05 5.02
C SER A 12 5.32 14.65 5.44
N GLY A 13 5.27 14.40 6.76
CA GLY A 13 4.83 13.12 7.31
C GLY A 13 3.36 12.80 7.03
N LEU A 14 2.48 13.80 7.14
CA LEU A 14 1.06 13.64 6.80
C LEU A 14 0.87 13.37 5.30
N LEU A 15 1.57 14.10 4.44
CA LEU A 15 1.47 13.93 2.99
C LEU A 15 1.93 12.53 2.54
N LEU A 16 3.02 12.02 3.09
CA LEU A 16 3.50 10.67 2.79
C LEU A 16 2.65 9.60 3.47
N GLY A 17 2.16 9.90 4.68
CA GLY A 17 1.31 9.00 5.46
C GLY A 17 0.00 8.64 4.76
N GLY A 18 -0.58 9.55 3.97
CA GLY A 18 -1.76 9.25 3.14
C GLY A 18 -1.48 8.16 2.11
N VAL A 19 -0.32 8.19 1.47
CA VAL A 19 0.10 7.15 0.51
C VAL A 19 0.35 5.82 1.23
N TYR A 20 1.07 5.83 2.36
CA TYR A 20 1.27 4.63 3.18
C TYR A 20 -0.05 4.01 3.63
N GLY A 21 -1.02 4.86 3.99
CA GLY A 21 -2.37 4.43 4.33
C GLY A 21 -3.10 3.73 3.18
N LEU A 22 -2.95 4.21 1.93
CA LEU A 22 -3.54 3.57 0.76
C LEU A 22 -2.89 2.20 0.48
N VAL A 23 -1.54 2.14 0.47
CA VAL A 23 -0.80 0.87 0.28
C VAL A 23 -1.22 -0.16 1.34
N ALA A 24 -1.22 0.26 2.60
CA ALA A 24 -1.61 -0.59 3.72
C ALA A 24 -3.09 -1.00 3.68
N SER A 25 -3.98 -0.12 3.23
CA SER A 25 -5.41 -0.44 3.08
C SER A 25 -5.65 -1.55 2.06
N GLY A 26 -4.91 -1.54 0.93
CA GLY A 26 -4.93 -2.64 -0.04
C GLY A 26 -4.43 -3.96 0.55
N LEU A 27 -3.33 -3.93 1.29
CA LEU A 27 -2.77 -5.10 1.97
C LEU A 27 -3.71 -5.63 3.08
N SER A 28 -4.30 -4.72 3.87
CA SER A 28 -5.26 -5.05 4.92
C SER A 28 -6.51 -5.72 4.36
N LEU A 29 -7.00 -5.28 3.20
CA LEU A 29 -8.12 -5.91 2.51
C LEU A 29 -7.78 -7.35 2.10
N VAL A 30 -6.60 -7.55 1.48
CA VAL A 30 -6.13 -8.89 1.08
C VAL A 30 -6.03 -9.79 2.30
N PHE A 31 -5.39 -9.33 3.38
CA PHE A 31 -5.27 -10.10 4.62
C PHE A 31 -6.63 -10.43 5.23
N GLY A 32 -7.55 -9.46 5.30
CA GLY A 32 -8.87 -9.66 5.89
C GLY A 32 -9.69 -10.76 5.21
N VAL A 33 -9.55 -10.90 3.88
CA VAL A 33 -10.33 -11.86 3.07
C VAL A 33 -9.64 -13.21 2.90
N LEU A 34 -8.32 -13.19 2.65
CA LEU A 34 -7.56 -14.40 2.33
C LEU A 34 -6.86 -15.00 3.56
N ARG A 35 -6.64 -14.18 4.59
CA ARG A 35 -5.87 -14.50 5.80
C ARG A 35 -4.43 -14.95 5.51
N ILE A 36 -3.86 -14.40 4.43
CA ILE A 36 -2.47 -14.64 4.03
C ILE A 36 -1.65 -13.36 4.14
N ILE A 37 -0.38 -13.50 4.48
CA ILE A 37 0.58 -12.42 4.44
C ILE A 37 1.12 -12.35 3.01
N ASN A 38 0.88 -11.23 2.31
CA ASN A 38 1.26 -11.06 0.91
C ASN A 38 2.56 -10.25 0.79
N PHE A 39 3.70 -10.94 0.73
CA PHE A 39 5.00 -10.27 0.51
C PHE A 39 5.16 -9.70 -0.89
N ALA A 40 4.41 -10.19 -1.88
CA ALA A 40 4.47 -9.68 -3.25
C ALA A 40 3.77 -8.31 -3.44
N HIS A 41 3.13 -7.76 -2.40
CA HIS A 41 2.37 -6.51 -2.50
C HIS A 41 3.24 -5.32 -2.93
N GLY A 42 4.44 -5.19 -2.35
CA GLY A 42 5.42 -4.18 -2.76
C GLY A 42 5.99 -4.40 -4.16
N ALA A 43 6.25 -5.65 -4.55
CA ALA A 43 6.70 -5.96 -5.90
C ALA A 43 5.65 -5.60 -6.96
N VAL A 44 4.35 -5.75 -6.65
CA VAL A 44 3.25 -5.27 -7.52
C VAL A 44 3.27 -3.73 -7.61
N MET A 45 3.53 -3.01 -6.50
CA MET A 45 3.71 -1.56 -6.52
C MET A 45 4.88 -1.14 -7.43
N MET A 46 6.01 -1.79 -7.29
CA MET A 46 7.21 -1.55 -8.12
C MET A 46 6.88 -1.72 -9.60
N LEU A 47 6.21 -2.78 -10.02
CA LEU A 47 5.79 -2.99 -11.40
C LEU A 47 4.81 -1.90 -11.88
N ALA A 48 3.92 -1.42 -11.03
CA ALA A 48 3.03 -0.31 -11.36
C ALA A 48 3.80 1.01 -11.54
N MET A 49 4.83 1.26 -10.72
CA MET A 49 5.73 2.41 -10.90
C MET A 49 6.48 2.31 -12.23
N TYR A 50 7.00 1.15 -12.61
CA TYR A 50 7.60 0.92 -13.93
C TYR A 50 6.58 1.14 -15.05
N THR A 51 5.36 0.64 -14.91
CA THR A 51 4.30 0.87 -15.91
C THR A 51 4.02 2.37 -16.08
N THR A 52 3.91 3.12 -14.98
CA THR A 52 3.75 4.58 -15.00
C THR A 52 4.93 5.27 -15.67
N TYR A 53 6.16 4.85 -15.35
CA TYR A 53 7.38 5.37 -15.98
C TYR A 53 7.36 5.18 -17.51
N TRP A 54 6.99 3.99 -17.99
CA TRP A 54 6.97 3.70 -19.42
C TRP A 54 5.81 4.41 -20.14
N LEU A 55 4.63 4.54 -19.51
CA LEU A 55 3.53 5.34 -20.04
C LEU A 55 3.92 6.81 -20.21
N PHE A 56 4.66 7.37 -19.25
CA PHE A 56 5.19 8.73 -19.36
C PHE A 56 6.26 8.84 -20.43
N THR A 57 7.23 7.93 -20.46
CA THR A 57 8.41 8.04 -21.34
C THR A 57 8.06 7.75 -22.80
N LEU A 58 7.20 6.76 -23.08
CA LEU A 58 6.88 6.34 -24.44
C LEU A 58 5.63 7.04 -25.00
N ALA A 59 4.62 7.28 -24.17
CA ALA A 59 3.34 7.83 -24.62
C ALA A 59 3.10 9.27 -24.15
N GLY A 60 4.00 9.85 -23.35
CA GLY A 60 3.83 11.21 -22.81
C GLY A 60 2.63 11.33 -21.84
N ILE A 61 2.10 10.20 -21.33
CA ILE A 61 0.96 10.21 -20.42
C ILE A 61 1.43 10.68 -19.04
N ASP A 62 0.76 11.69 -18.50
CA ASP A 62 1.06 12.20 -17.17
C ASP A 62 0.91 11.08 -16.11
N PRO A 63 1.83 11.01 -15.10
CA PRO A 63 1.82 9.98 -14.07
C PRO A 63 0.49 9.86 -13.34
N TYR A 64 -0.20 10.96 -13.06
CA TYR A 64 -1.50 10.93 -12.39
C TYR A 64 -2.61 10.45 -13.32
N LEU A 65 -2.54 10.74 -14.62
CA LEU A 65 -3.46 10.19 -15.61
C LEU A 65 -3.21 8.69 -15.86
N SER A 66 -1.98 8.23 -15.68
CA SER A 66 -1.64 6.81 -15.81
C SER A 66 -2.40 5.91 -14.85
N ILE A 67 -2.96 6.45 -13.75
CA ILE A 67 -3.79 5.73 -12.78
C ILE A 67 -4.99 5.05 -13.46
N VAL A 68 -5.56 5.69 -14.49
CA VAL A 68 -6.70 5.13 -15.25
C VAL A 68 -6.32 3.84 -15.98
N VAL A 69 -5.04 3.67 -16.30
CA VAL A 69 -4.51 2.46 -16.95
C VAL A 69 -3.94 1.49 -15.91
N THR A 70 -3.07 1.98 -15.01
CA THR A 70 -2.37 1.14 -14.04
C THR A 70 -3.32 0.51 -13.04
N GLY A 71 -4.32 1.24 -12.54
CA GLY A 71 -5.29 0.70 -11.58
C GLY A 71 -6.03 -0.53 -12.12
N PRO A 72 -6.77 -0.43 -13.24
CA PRO A 72 -7.47 -1.58 -13.84
C PRO A 72 -6.52 -2.69 -14.31
N LEU A 73 -5.36 -2.36 -14.87
CA LEU A 73 -4.38 -3.35 -15.31
C LEU A 73 -3.92 -4.22 -14.14
N PHE A 74 -3.50 -3.60 -13.04
CA PHE A 74 -3.02 -4.34 -11.87
C PHE A 74 -4.15 -4.97 -11.05
N PHE A 75 -5.38 -4.46 -11.12
CA PHE A 75 -6.55 -5.19 -10.65
C PHE A 75 -6.69 -6.53 -11.37
N LEU A 76 -6.60 -6.57 -12.70
CA LEU A 76 -6.66 -7.80 -13.48
C LEU A 76 -5.47 -8.72 -13.21
N ILE A 77 -4.25 -8.18 -13.18
CA ILE A 77 -3.04 -8.93 -12.82
C ILE A 77 -3.19 -9.57 -11.43
N GLY A 78 -3.67 -8.81 -10.45
CA GLY A 78 -3.94 -9.31 -9.11
C GLY A 78 -4.96 -10.46 -9.10
N MET A 79 -6.05 -10.36 -9.87
CA MET A 79 -7.01 -11.45 -10.03
C MET A 79 -6.37 -12.71 -10.64
N VAL A 80 -5.48 -12.54 -11.61
CA VAL A 80 -4.75 -13.65 -12.24
C VAL A 80 -3.78 -14.28 -11.23
N ILE A 81 -2.98 -13.48 -10.52
CA ILE A 81 -2.06 -13.96 -9.48
C ILE A 81 -2.84 -14.77 -8.43
N GLN A 82 -3.95 -14.24 -7.95
CA GLN A 82 -4.76 -14.95 -6.97
C GLN A 82 -5.25 -16.29 -7.49
N ARG A 83 -5.79 -16.34 -8.73
CA ARG A 83 -6.35 -17.58 -9.29
C ARG A 83 -5.31 -18.62 -9.65
N VAL A 84 -4.15 -18.19 -10.17
CA VAL A 84 -3.13 -19.10 -10.71
C VAL A 84 -2.11 -19.49 -9.65
N VAL A 85 -1.75 -18.57 -8.75
CA VAL A 85 -0.66 -18.77 -7.78
C VAL A 85 -1.21 -19.07 -6.38
N ILE A 86 -2.14 -18.22 -5.89
CA ILE A 86 -2.58 -18.28 -4.49
C ILE A 86 -3.66 -19.36 -4.29
N GLU A 87 -4.72 -19.36 -5.11
CA GLU A 87 -5.88 -20.24 -4.93
C GLU A 87 -5.56 -21.74 -4.96
N PRO A 88 -4.65 -22.24 -5.83
CA PRO A 88 -4.27 -23.66 -5.80
C PRO A 88 -3.60 -24.09 -4.48
N ASN A 89 -2.97 -23.14 -3.78
CA ASN A 89 -2.24 -23.36 -2.54
C ASN A 89 -3.01 -22.92 -1.28
N ARG A 90 -4.32 -22.65 -1.39
CA ARG A 90 -5.14 -22.14 -0.30
C ARG A 90 -5.25 -23.02 0.94
N PHE A 91 -5.04 -24.33 0.78
CA PHE A 91 -5.06 -25.32 1.85
C PHE A 91 -3.66 -25.68 2.37
N ALA A 92 -2.61 -25.08 1.78
CA ALA A 92 -1.26 -25.28 2.28
C ALA A 92 -1.10 -24.65 3.67
N ALA A 93 -0.16 -25.15 4.45
CA ALA A 93 0.16 -24.57 5.76
C ALA A 93 0.55 -23.07 5.61
N GLU A 94 0.26 -22.26 6.62
CA GLU A 94 0.47 -20.80 6.59
C GLU A 94 1.90 -20.41 6.18
N HIS A 95 2.91 -21.14 6.70
CA HIS A 95 4.31 -20.89 6.33
C HIS A 95 4.61 -21.16 4.85
N ASN A 96 3.92 -22.13 4.22
CA ASN A 96 4.08 -22.41 2.79
C ASN A 96 3.45 -21.29 1.94
N GLN A 97 2.32 -20.73 2.38
CA GLN A 97 1.70 -19.57 1.71
C GLN A 97 2.57 -18.32 1.83
N LEU A 98 3.23 -18.14 2.97
CA LEU A 98 4.23 -17.10 3.20
C LEU A 98 5.40 -17.21 2.20
N LEU A 99 6.00 -18.41 2.11
CA LEU A 99 7.10 -18.69 1.18
C LEU A 99 6.68 -18.52 -0.28
N LEU A 100 5.43 -18.88 -0.61
CA LEU A 100 4.87 -18.69 -1.96
C LEU A 100 4.82 -17.20 -2.35
N THR A 101 4.30 -16.35 -1.47
CA THR A 101 4.22 -14.90 -1.76
C THR A 101 5.58 -14.22 -1.73
N LEU A 102 6.52 -14.70 -0.90
CA LEU A 102 7.91 -14.24 -0.91
C LEU A 102 8.61 -14.67 -2.21
N GLY A 103 8.45 -15.94 -2.63
CA GLY A 103 8.98 -16.42 -3.90
C GLY A 103 8.43 -15.63 -5.09
N LEU A 104 7.13 -15.28 -5.07
CA LEU A 104 6.53 -14.41 -6.08
C LEU A 104 7.14 -13.01 -6.06
N ALA A 105 7.38 -12.42 -4.88
CA ALA A 105 8.04 -11.11 -4.76
C ALA A 105 9.43 -11.14 -5.41
N LEU A 106 10.26 -12.09 -5.00
CA LEU A 106 11.62 -12.28 -5.55
C LEU A 106 11.60 -12.53 -7.07
N PHE A 107 10.63 -13.31 -7.55
CA PHE A 107 10.47 -13.54 -8.99
C PHE A 107 10.17 -12.21 -9.74
N LEU A 108 9.23 -11.41 -9.25
CA LEU A 108 8.86 -10.14 -9.88
C LEU A 108 10.00 -9.11 -9.83
N GLU A 109 10.74 -9.04 -8.73
CA GLU A 109 11.90 -8.16 -8.57
C GLU A 109 13.03 -8.54 -9.51
N ASN A 110 13.39 -9.84 -9.57
CA ASN A 110 14.42 -10.32 -10.49
C ASN A 110 13.98 -10.22 -11.95
N LEU A 111 12.69 -10.41 -12.25
CA LEU A 111 12.16 -10.16 -13.58
C LEU A 111 12.32 -8.68 -13.98
N ALA A 112 12.03 -7.75 -13.07
CA ALA A 112 12.24 -6.32 -13.31
C ALA A 112 13.72 -6.01 -13.51
N LEU A 113 14.61 -6.64 -12.74
CA LEU A 113 16.07 -6.49 -12.85
C LEU A 113 16.59 -6.97 -14.21
N VAL A 114 16.07 -8.08 -14.72
CA VAL A 114 16.41 -8.62 -16.05
C VAL A 114 15.88 -7.71 -17.18
N LEU A 115 14.65 -7.21 -17.05
CA LEU A 115 14.01 -6.41 -18.10
C LEU A 115 14.53 -4.98 -18.15
N TRP A 116 14.81 -4.35 -17.01
CA TRP A 116 15.09 -2.91 -16.90
C TRP A 116 16.41 -2.57 -16.23
N GLN A 117 17.18 -3.56 -15.80
CA GLN A 117 18.43 -3.44 -15.06
C GLN A 117 18.24 -2.78 -13.69
N GLY A 118 19.33 -2.57 -12.93
CA GLY A 118 19.29 -1.97 -11.60
C GLY A 118 19.34 -0.43 -11.59
N ASP A 119 19.13 0.21 -12.73
CA ASP A 119 19.24 1.65 -12.85
C ASP A 119 18.09 2.38 -12.15
N PHE A 120 18.44 3.42 -11.39
CA PHE A 120 17.45 4.34 -10.82
C PHE A 120 16.85 5.21 -11.93
N ARG A 121 15.54 5.13 -12.09
CA ARG A 121 14.77 5.91 -13.04
C ARG A 121 13.92 6.94 -12.31
N SER A 122 13.71 8.09 -12.92
CA SER A 122 12.85 9.14 -12.36
C SER A 122 11.93 9.71 -13.43
N VAL A 123 10.70 9.97 -13.05
CA VAL A 123 9.72 10.69 -13.87
C VAL A 123 9.71 12.14 -13.41
N ARG A 124 9.95 13.07 -14.36
CA ARG A 124 9.99 14.50 -14.05
C ARG A 124 8.96 15.25 -14.90
N PRO A 125 7.69 15.24 -14.54
CA PRO A 125 6.71 16.11 -15.18
C PRO A 125 7.01 17.58 -14.86
N SER A 126 6.42 18.50 -15.62
CA SER A 126 6.66 19.94 -15.47
C SER A 126 6.40 20.49 -14.07
N TYR A 127 5.55 19.85 -13.31
CA TYR A 127 5.20 20.22 -11.92
C TYR A 127 6.02 19.50 -10.84
N ALA A 128 6.98 18.63 -11.20
CA ALA A 128 7.74 17.83 -10.23
C ALA A 128 8.51 18.69 -9.20
N GLY A 129 8.98 19.87 -9.61
CA GLY A 129 9.66 20.83 -8.74
C GLY A 129 8.74 21.92 -8.18
N ALA A 130 7.43 21.88 -8.46
CA ALA A 130 6.51 22.90 -7.98
C ALA A 130 6.27 22.76 -6.47
N SER A 131 6.40 23.88 -5.76
CA SER A 131 6.16 23.94 -4.33
C SER A 131 5.58 25.30 -3.97
N PHE A 132 4.83 25.37 -2.87
CA PHE A 132 4.33 26.60 -2.29
C PHE A 132 4.55 26.59 -0.78
N VAL A 133 4.56 27.77 -0.19
CA VAL A 133 4.82 27.94 1.23
C VAL A 133 3.49 28.13 1.96
N VAL A 134 3.25 27.34 3.00
CA VAL A 134 2.11 27.49 3.91
C VAL A 134 2.66 27.81 5.29
N GLY A 135 2.54 29.06 5.72
CA GLY A 135 3.25 29.56 6.88
C GLY A 135 4.75 29.53 6.66
N GLU A 136 5.46 28.69 7.36
CA GLU A 136 6.91 28.46 7.24
C GLU A 136 7.26 27.07 6.64
N ALA A 137 6.24 26.26 6.31
CA ALA A 137 6.42 24.96 5.72
C ALA A 137 6.37 25.01 4.18
N LEU A 138 7.32 24.35 3.53
CA LEU A 138 7.35 24.16 2.08
C LEU A 138 6.56 22.90 1.72
N VAL A 139 5.49 23.07 0.93
CA VAL A 139 4.61 22.00 0.48
C VAL A 139 4.90 21.69 -0.99
N GLU A 140 5.42 20.52 -1.26
CA GLU A 140 5.63 20.05 -2.63
C GLU A 140 4.30 19.64 -3.26
N VAL A 141 3.96 20.21 -4.40
CA VAL A 141 2.72 19.94 -5.14
C VAL A 141 2.53 18.45 -5.43
N PRO A 142 3.56 17.70 -5.91
CA PRO A 142 3.41 16.28 -6.16
C PRO A 142 3.01 15.48 -4.92
N ARG A 143 3.58 15.77 -3.77
CA ARG A 143 3.23 15.09 -2.51
C ARG A 143 1.80 15.40 -2.06
N LEU A 144 1.38 16.65 -2.24
CA LEU A 144 0.00 17.05 -1.91
C LEU A 144 -1.01 16.32 -2.80
N VAL A 145 -0.76 16.29 -4.12
CA VAL A 145 -1.62 15.57 -5.07
C VAL A 145 -1.64 14.08 -4.76
N ALA A 146 -0.49 13.48 -4.44
CA ALA A 146 -0.40 12.07 -4.08
C ALA A 146 -1.21 11.74 -2.80
N CYS A 147 -1.10 12.56 -1.77
CA CYS A 147 -1.88 12.41 -0.54
C CYS A 147 -3.39 12.57 -0.81
N GLY A 148 -3.79 13.61 -1.54
CA GLY A 148 -5.18 13.83 -1.94
C GLY A 148 -5.74 12.68 -2.76
N GLY A 149 -4.99 12.21 -3.77
CA GLY A 149 -5.34 11.04 -4.59
C GLY A 149 -5.45 9.75 -3.77
N ALA A 150 -4.54 9.54 -2.83
CA ALA A 150 -4.58 8.39 -1.93
C ALA A 150 -5.83 8.41 -1.03
N ILE A 151 -6.18 9.57 -0.46
CA ILE A 151 -7.40 9.74 0.34
C ILE A 151 -8.65 9.50 -0.51
N VAL A 152 -8.73 10.09 -1.70
CA VAL A 152 -9.86 9.90 -2.62
C VAL A 152 -10.02 8.41 -2.97
N MET A 153 -8.93 7.71 -3.29
CA MET A 153 -8.96 6.29 -3.60
C MET A 153 -9.37 5.45 -2.38
N ALA A 154 -8.87 5.78 -1.19
CA ALA A 154 -9.26 5.10 0.04
C ALA A 154 -10.75 5.31 0.36
N LEU A 155 -11.28 6.53 0.19
CA LEU A 155 -12.70 6.82 0.36
C LEU A 155 -13.56 6.10 -0.69
N ALA A 156 -13.10 6.05 -1.95
CA ALA A 156 -13.78 5.30 -3.01
C ALA A 156 -13.84 3.80 -2.67
N LEU A 157 -12.73 3.23 -2.20
CA LEU A 157 -12.69 1.83 -1.74
C LEU A 157 -13.62 1.60 -0.54
N PHE A 158 -13.62 2.50 0.43
CA PHE A 158 -14.51 2.42 1.58
C PHE A 158 -16.00 2.45 1.16
N ALA A 159 -16.35 3.38 0.26
CA ALA A 159 -17.69 3.48 -0.30
C ALA A 159 -18.06 2.21 -1.10
N PHE A 160 -17.14 1.70 -1.93
CA PHE A 160 -17.31 0.44 -2.65
C PHE A 160 -17.61 -0.73 -1.70
N LEU A 161 -16.79 -0.90 -0.66
CA LEU A 161 -16.96 -1.97 0.32
C LEU A 161 -18.30 -1.86 1.09
N ARG A 162 -18.79 -0.64 1.34
CA ARG A 162 -20.05 -0.43 2.07
C ARG A 162 -21.31 -0.48 1.21
N LEU A 163 -21.25 0.07 0.01
CA LEU A 163 -22.44 0.34 -0.79
C LEU A 163 -22.74 -0.73 -1.85
N THR A 164 -21.71 -1.50 -2.29
CA THR A 164 -21.91 -2.50 -3.34
C THR A 164 -22.16 -3.91 -2.79
N ASP A 165 -22.85 -4.75 -3.56
CA ASP A 165 -23.10 -6.15 -3.18
C ASP A 165 -21.80 -6.98 -3.16
N VAL A 166 -20.86 -6.68 -4.07
CA VAL A 166 -19.51 -7.29 -4.04
C VAL A 166 -18.77 -6.88 -2.76
N GLY A 167 -18.85 -5.61 -2.35
CA GLY A 167 -18.26 -5.14 -1.10
C GLY A 167 -18.89 -5.80 0.13
N LYS A 168 -20.21 -6.01 0.14
CA LYS A 168 -20.91 -6.76 1.21
C LYS A 168 -20.43 -8.22 1.25
N ALA A 169 -20.28 -8.87 0.09
CA ALA A 169 -19.78 -10.24 -0.01
C ALA A 169 -18.32 -10.36 0.48
N ILE A 170 -17.47 -9.38 0.16
CA ILE A 170 -16.08 -9.28 0.66
C ILE A 170 -16.08 -9.21 2.20
N ARG A 171 -16.91 -8.35 2.80
CA ARG A 171 -16.99 -8.21 4.26
C ARG A 171 -17.54 -9.47 4.91
N ALA A 172 -18.62 -10.05 4.38
CA ALA A 172 -19.17 -11.31 4.88
C ALA A 172 -18.13 -12.43 4.86
N LEU A 173 -17.34 -12.54 3.77
CA LEU A 173 -16.28 -13.53 3.66
C LEU A 173 -15.13 -13.25 4.65
N SER A 174 -14.82 -12.00 4.96
CA SER A 174 -13.76 -11.67 5.91
C SER A 174 -14.16 -11.94 7.36
N GLU A 175 -15.45 -11.84 7.67
CA GLU A 175 -16.00 -12.11 9.01
C GLU A 175 -16.23 -13.60 9.25
N GLU A 176 -17.00 -14.26 8.37
CA GLU A 176 -17.41 -15.66 8.53
C GLU A 176 -17.41 -16.38 7.17
N PRO A 177 -16.28 -17.01 6.77
CA PRO A 177 -16.17 -17.68 5.48
C PRO A 177 -17.18 -18.82 5.27
N GLU A 178 -17.48 -19.60 6.32
CA GLU A 178 -18.41 -20.72 6.23
C GLU A 178 -19.84 -20.23 6.05
N GLY A 179 -20.27 -19.24 6.83
CA GLY A 179 -21.55 -18.60 6.69
C GLY A 179 -21.76 -17.96 5.32
N ALA A 180 -20.73 -17.31 4.78
CA ALA A 180 -20.75 -16.74 3.45
C ALA A 180 -20.98 -17.81 2.35
N MET A 181 -20.31 -18.98 2.48
CA MET A 181 -20.55 -20.11 1.55
C MET A 181 -21.98 -20.64 1.63
N LEU A 182 -22.54 -20.80 2.82
CA LEU A 182 -23.91 -21.27 3.02
C LEU A 182 -24.95 -20.31 2.41
N MET A 183 -24.65 -19.03 2.36
CA MET A 183 -25.48 -18.00 1.69
C MET A 183 -25.28 -17.93 0.16
N GLY A 184 -24.54 -18.88 -0.42
CA GLY A 184 -24.34 -18.99 -1.87
C GLY A 184 -23.28 -18.03 -2.46
N ILE A 185 -22.45 -17.40 -1.62
CA ILE A 185 -21.36 -16.53 -2.09
C ILE A 185 -20.25 -17.40 -2.71
N ASN A 186 -19.88 -17.07 -3.96
CA ASN A 186 -18.78 -17.74 -4.63
C ASN A 186 -17.44 -17.24 -4.07
N VAL A 187 -16.92 -17.96 -3.06
CA VAL A 187 -15.70 -17.61 -2.30
C VAL A 187 -14.47 -17.41 -3.21
N GLY A 188 -14.26 -18.30 -4.20
CA GLY A 188 -13.11 -18.18 -5.10
C GLY A 188 -13.16 -16.91 -5.94
N ARG A 189 -14.35 -16.51 -6.43
CA ARG A 189 -14.52 -15.26 -7.16
C ARG A 189 -14.30 -14.04 -6.27
N ILE A 190 -14.83 -14.05 -5.05
CA ILE A 190 -14.69 -12.92 -4.13
C ILE A 190 -13.24 -12.75 -3.67
N ARG A 191 -12.52 -13.84 -3.40
CA ARG A 191 -11.09 -13.81 -3.09
C ARG A 191 -10.28 -13.20 -4.25
N ALA A 192 -10.56 -13.60 -5.50
CA ALA A 192 -9.89 -13.04 -6.66
C ALA A 192 -10.14 -11.52 -6.80
N VAL A 193 -11.38 -11.10 -6.62
CA VAL A 193 -11.76 -9.67 -6.68
C VAL A 193 -11.07 -8.89 -5.54
N ALA A 194 -11.08 -9.40 -4.31
CA ALA A 194 -10.44 -8.74 -3.17
C ALA A 194 -8.93 -8.58 -3.38
N PHE A 195 -8.24 -9.61 -3.85
CA PHE A 195 -6.81 -9.54 -4.19
C PHE A 195 -6.55 -8.57 -5.33
N GLY A 196 -7.40 -8.58 -6.37
CA GLY A 196 -7.35 -7.63 -7.48
C GLY A 196 -7.51 -6.17 -7.01
N ILE A 197 -8.48 -5.90 -6.11
CA ILE A 197 -8.66 -4.56 -5.53
C ILE A 197 -7.40 -4.15 -4.75
N GLY A 198 -6.83 -5.03 -3.92
CA GLY A 198 -5.58 -4.76 -3.19
C GLY A 198 -4.44 -4.40 -4.13
N ALA A 199 -4.26 -5.19 -5.21
CA ALA A 199 -3.26 -4.93 -6.25
C ALA A 199 -3.53 -3.62 -7.02
N GLY A 200 -4.79 -3.30 -7.31
CA GLY A 200 -5.19 -2.02 -7.91
C GLY A 200 -4.88 -0.83 -7.00
N CYS A 201 -5.16 -0.94 -5.70
CA CYS A 201 -4.86 0.12 -4.72
C CYS A 201 -3.36 0.41 -4.64
N VAL A 202 -2.54 -0.63 -4.56
CA VAL A 202 -1.07 -0.44 -4.51
C VAL A 202 -0.50 0.07 -5.82
N ALA A 203 -1.12 -0.27 -6.96
CA ALA A 203 -0.75 0.26 -8.26
C ALA A 203 -1.07 1.76 -8.38
N VAL A 204 -2.24 2.19 -7.90
CA VAL A 204 -2.60 3.61 -7.80
C VAL A 204 -1.61 4.34 -6.90
N ALA A 205 -1.26 3.78 -5.73
CA ALA A 205 -0.27 4.36 -4.84
C ALA A 205 1.11 4.50 -5.53
N GLY A 206 1.53 3.48 -6.29
CA GLY A 206 2.77 3.51 -7.08
C GLY A 206 2.77 4.63 -8.11
N ALA A 207 1.69 4.79 -8.87
CA ALA A 207 1.56 5.88 -9.84
C ALA A 207 1.58 7.26 -9.17
N LEU A 208 0.92 7.41 -8.02
CA LEU A 208 0.89 8.65 -7.24
C LEU A 208 2.29 9.06 -6.71
N VAL A 209 3.13 8.09 -6.36
CA VAL A 209 4.48 8.34 -5.79
C VAL A 209 5.52 8.62 -6.87
N THR A 210 5.35 8.07 -8.07
CA THR A 210 6.33 8.12 -9.17
C THR A 210 6.85 9.55 -9.50
N PRO A 211 6.07 10.66 -9.42
CA PRO A 211 6.57 12.00 -9.72
C PRO A 211 7.62 12.56 -8.75
N PHE A 212 7.75 12.01 -7.54
CA PHE A 212 8.68 12.50 -6.51
C PHE A 212 9.53 11.39 -5.88
N PHE A 213 9.39 10.15 -6.36
CA PHE A 213 10.18 9.02 -5.91
C PHE A 213 10.86 8.34 -7.11
N TYR A 214 11.99 7.68 -6.86
CA TYR A 214 12.69 6.92 -7.91
C TYR A 214 11.97 5.58 -8.19
N VAL A 215 12.17 5.07 -9.39
CA VAL A 215 11.71 3.74 -9.83
C VAL A 215 12.93 2.85 -9.98
N ALA A 216 12.99 1.77 -9.21
CA ALA A 216 14.04 0.77 -9.24
C ALA A 216 13.47 -0.59 -8.80
N PRO A 217 14.12 -1.73 -9.10
CA PRO A 217 13.60 -3.04 -8.76
C PRO A 217 13.40 -3.28 -7.25
N ASP A 218 14.22 -2.67 -6.41
CA ASP A 218 14.23 -2.79 -4.95
C ASP A 218 13.22 -1.88 -4.23
N VAL A 219 12.65 -0.90 -4.93
CA VAL A 219 11.75 0.11 -4.31
C VAL A 219 10.53 -0.53 -3.63
N GLY A 220 10.04 -1.64 -4.19
CA GLY A 220 8.88 -2.37 -3.68
C GLY A 220 9.09 -2.91 -2.27
N GLU A 221 10.28 -3.37 -1.94
CA GLU A 221 10.61 -3.93 -0.62
C GLU A 221 10.42 -2.88 0.49
N SER A 222 10.94 -1.67 0.29
CA SER A 222 10.83 -0.58 1.25
C SER A 222 9.37 -0.23 1.57
N PHE A 223 8.52 -0.10 0.54
CA PHE A 223 7.08 0.16 0.73
C PHE A 223 6.35 -1.02 1.35
N ASN A 224 6.76 -2.24 1.03
CA ASN A 224 6.16 -3.45 1.57
C ASN A 224 6.37 -3.56 3.09
N ILE A 225 7.59 -3.32 3.56
CA ILE A 225 7.93 -3.33 5.00
C ILE A 225 7.09 -2.28 5.73
N ILE A 226 7.01 -1.05 5.21
CA ILE A 226 6.20 0.02 5.82
C ILE A 226 4.72 -0.37 5.82
N ALA A 227 4.20 -0.93 4.73
CA ALA A 227 2.82 -1.38 4.65
C ALA A 227 2.49 -2.44 5.70
N PHE A 228 3.39 -3.40 5.96
CA PHE A 228 3.21 -4.38 7.04
C PHE A 228 3.18 -3.72 8.41
N VAL A 229 4.10 -2.81 8.70
CA VAL A 229 4.10 -2.05 9.96
C VAL A 229 2.76 -1.33 10.14
N VAL A 230 2.29 -0.64 9.10
CA VAL A 230 1.02 0.10 9.11
C VAL A 230 -0.18 -0.82 9.32
N VAL A 231 -0.23 -1.96 8.61
CA VAL A 231 -1.36 -2.92 8.72
C VAL A 231 -1.43 -3.52 10.12
N VAL A 232 -0.30 -3.93 10.69
CA VAL A 232 -0.27 -4.50 12.04
C VAL A 232 -0.58 -3.43 13.07
N LEU A 233 -0.02 -2.24 12.95
CA LEU A 233 -0.29 -1.11 13.83
C LEU A 233 -1.77 -0.68 13.75
N GLY A 234 -2.35 -0.64 12.56
CA GLY A 234 -3.75 -0.32 12.32
C GLY A 234 -4.74 -1.40 12.77
N GLY A 235 -4.26 -2.64 12.90
CA GLY A 235 -5.06 -3.84 13.14
C GLY A 235 -5.32 -4.60 11.85
N MET A 236 -4.80 -5.83 11.76
CA MET A 236 -4.89 -6.68 10.57
C MET A 236 -6.34 -6.91 10.14
N GLY A 237 -6.65 -6.61 8.88
CA GLY A 237 -8.00 -6.73 8.31
C GLY A 237 -8.91 -5.52 8.59
N ASN A 238 -8.44 -4.50 9.31
CA ASN A 238 -9.17 -3.26 9.52
C ASN A 238 -8.72 -2.19 8.51
N PHE A 239 -9.57 -1.93 7.52
CA PHE A 239 -9.29 -0.95 6.47
C PHE A 239 -9.09 0.48 7.00
N VAL A 240 -9.98 0.94 7.90
CA VAL A 240 -9.89 2.29 8.48
C VAL A 240 -8.67 2.41 9.39
N GLY A 241 -8.39 1.35 10.15
CA GLY A 241 -7.20 1.26 10.97
C GLY A 241 -5.91 1.35 10.16
N ALA A 242 -5.85 0.68 9.00
CA ALA A 242 -4.71 0.75 8.09
C ALA A 242 -4.51 2.16 7.52
N LEU A 243 -5.60 2.86 7.13
CA LEU A 243 -5.50 4.23 6.63
C LEU A 243 -4.97 5.19 7.71
N LEU A 244 -5.53 5.14 8.92
CA LEU A 244 -5.09 5.99 10.03
C LEU A 244 -3.67 5.62 10.50
N GLY A 245 -3.34 4.33 10.52
CA GLY A 245 -2.01 3.81 10.80
C GLY A 245 -0.96 4.37 9.83
N GLY A 246 -1.32 4.55 8.55
CA GLY A 246 -0.47 5.18 7.55
C GLY A 246 -0.07 6.61 7.93
N PHE A 247 -1.01 7.42 8.39
CA PHE A 247 -0.72 8.78 8.87
C PHE A 247 0.17 8.77 10.10
N ILE A 248 -0.07 7.86 11.05
CA ILE A 248 0.76 7.73 12.26
C ILE A 248 2.19 7.35 11.90
N VAL A 249 2.37 6.35 11.03
CA VAL A 249 3.70 5.89 10.61
C VAL A 249 4.41 6.96 9.78
N GLY A 250 3.71 7.63 8.85
CA GLY A 250 4.27 8.73 8.07
C GLY A 250 4.75 9.89 8.95
N LEU A 251 3.98 10.25 9.98
CA LEU A 251 4.40 11.24 10.98
C LEU A 251 5.62 10.76 11.76
N ALA A 252 5.61 9.52 12.25
CA ALA A 252 6.72 8.95 13.01
C ALA A 252 8.01 8.89 12.19
N GLU A 253 7.93 8.51 10.91
CA GLU A 253 9.07 8.47 10.00
C GLU A 253 9.64 9.87 9.74
N SER A 254 8.77 10.84 9.44
CA SER A 254 9.19 12.20 9.14
C SER A 254 9.79 12.92 10.35
N LEU A 255 9.19 12.76 11.53
CA LEU A 255 9.76 13.25 12.79
C LEU A 255 11.08 12.54 13.11
N GLY A 256 11.15 11.22 12.92
CA GLY A 256 12.37 10.45 13.09
C GLY A 256 13.50 10.93 12.19
N ALA A 257 13.21 11.24 10.93
CA ALA A 257 14.19 11.77 9.97
C ALA A 257 14.68 13.18 10.34
N THR A 258 13.87 13.96 11.06
CA THR A 258 14.22 15.31 11.51
C THR A 258 15.00 15.30 12.83
N LEU A 259 14.67 14.36 13.73
CA LEU A 259 15.24 14.26 15.08
C LEU A 259 16.53 13.45 15.14
N LEU A 260 16.67 12.46 14.25
CA LEU A 260 17.79 11.51 14.25
C LEU A 260 18.58 11.60 12.95
N PRO A 261 19.87 11.20 12.95
CA PRO A 261 20.62 11.03 11.71
C PRO A 261 19.85 10.13 10.73
N GLY A 262 19.88 10.46 9.43
CA GLY A 262 18.99 9.87 8.40
C GLY A 262 18.96 8.34 8.34
N SER A 263 20.05 7.65 8.74
CA SER A 263 20.12 6.18 8.86
C SER A 263 19.27 5.61 10.01
N LEU A 264 18.94 6.41 11.02
CA LEU A 264 18.22 5.97 12.21
C LEU A 264 16.72 6.27 12.19
N LYS A 265 16.21 6.89 11.13
CA LYS A 265 14.77 7.20 10.99
C LYS A 265 13.88 5.96 11.13
N GLN A 266 14.34 4.81 10.64
CA GLN A 266 13.62 3.54 10.73
C GLN A 266 13.48 3.03 12.16
N LEU A 267 14.43 3.37 13.08
CA LEU A 267 14.32 3.00 14.49
C LEU A 267 13.07 3.59 15.15
N VAL A 268 12.64 4.79 14.75
CA VAL A 268 11.42 5.41 15.29
C VAL A 268 10.19 4.63 14.83
N VAL A 269 10.14 4.25 13.55
CA VAL A 269 9.02 3.48 12.99
C VAL A 269 8.95 2.09 13.62
N PHE A 270 10.06 1.37 13.67
CA PHE A 270 10.09 0.03 14.28
C PHE A 270 9.93 0.06 15.80
N GLY A 271 10.47 1.10 16.47
CA GLY A 271 10.25 1.31 17.89
C GLY A 271 8.77 1.54 18.21
N LEU A 272 8.10 2.39 17.45
CA LEU A 272 6.64 2.58 17.56
C LEU A 272 5.87 1.28 17.31
N PHE A 273 6.28 0.51 16.30
CA PHE A 273 5.68 -0.78 15.98
C PHE A 273 5.79 -1.76 17.16
N VAL A 274 7.00 -1.93 17.72
CA VAL A 274 7.23 -2.82 18.89
C VAL A 274 6.43 -2.35 20.10
N LEU A 275 6.44 -1.03 20.38
CA LEU A 275 5.65 -0.45 21.48
C LEU A 275 4.16 -0.76 21.33
N VAL A 276 3.59 -0.55 20.13
CA VAL A 276 2.16 -0.84 19.91
C VAL A 276 1.87 -2.32 20.09
N LEU A 277 2.70 -3.22 19.56
CA LEU A 277 2.50 -4.66 19.72
C LEU A 277 2.61 -5.11 21.17
N LEU A 278 3.50 -4.50 21.96
CA LEU A 278 3.68 -4.81 23.37
C LEU A 278 2.43 -4.46 24.21
N PHE A 279 1.80 -3.31 23.92
CA PHE A 279 0.65 -2.82 24.69
C PHE A 279 -0.70 -3.16 24.06
N ARG A 280 -0.76 -3.32 22.74
CA ARG A 280 -1.96 -3.62 21.95
C ARG A 280 -1.66 -4.61 20.83
N PRO A 281 -1.54 -5.92 21.12
CA PRO A 281 -1.17 -6.94 20.12
C PRO A 281 -2.19 -7.05 18.95
N ALA A 282 -3.45 -6.63 19.18
CA ALA A 282 -4.46 -6.57 18.11
C ALA A 282 -4.34 -5.32 17.21
N GLY A 283 -3.37 -4.44 17.44
CA GLY A 283 -3.24 -3.13 16.80
C GLY A 283 -4.09 -2.05 17.47
N LEU A 284 -3.86 -0.79 17.05
CA LEU A 284 -4.52 0.38 17.68
C LEU A 284 -6.05 0.38 17.48
N PHE A 285 -6.50 -0.10 16.32
CA PHE A 285 -7.91 -0.13 15.91
C PHE A 285 -8.43 -1.55 15.71
N GLY A 286 -7.67 -2.58 16.11
CA GLY A 286 -8.11 -3.96 16.12
C GLY A 286 -9.23 -4.11 17.16
N GLY A 287 -10.46 -4.26 16.73
CA GLY A 287 -11.59 -4.56 17.61
C GLY A 287 -11.44 -5.98 18.16
N GLY A 288 -11.62 -6.13 19.48
CA GLY A 288 -11.46 -7.40 20.17
C GLY A 288 -12.27 -8.53 19.53
N ARG A 289 -11.59 -9.40 18.83
CA ARG A 289 -12.06 -10.72 18.38
C ARG A 289 -11.66 -11.83 19.35
N ASP A 290 -11.33 -11.47 20.58
CA ASP A 290 -11.14 -12.40 21.69
C ASP A 290 -12.47 -12.51 22.47
N ARG A 291 -13.43 -13.25 21.88
CA ARG A 291 -14.47 -13.97 22.62
C ARG A 291 -14.97 -15.15 21.81
#